data_a9231a727df30f50b560966af7eb03d0
#
_entry.id   a9231a727df30f50b560966af7eb03d0
#
_cell.length_a   1.000
_cell.length_b   1.000
_cell.length_c   1.000
_cell.angle_alpha   90.00
_cell.angle_beta   90.00
_cell.angle_gamma   90.00
#
_symmetry.space_group_name_H-M   'P 1'
#
loop_
_entity.id
_entity.type
_entity.pdbx_description
1 polymer ?
#
loop_
_entity_poly.entity_id
_entity_poly.type
_entity_poly.pdbx_seq_one_letter_code
_entity_poly.pdbx_strand_id
1 'polypeptide(L)'
;KENIRLNPDKKALQIAQTPMGVWTSRLTDERSRKIFFVDVARSLGIEARVDAVTKKLQYKQGGVKEGLQNDVWIDVDFDAKASSAASDMEKTKVQSSPKGLLKLDYQPNGVVDDPKYYSHFSLTRINPDGSTSLLEYPEEGCTWSNTFKNGVELDEGDYALVTGTRLANG
;
A
#
# COMPACT_ATOMS: atom_id res chain seq x y z
N LYS A 1 -6.08 -24.42 -1.25
CA LYS A 1 -4.84 -23.78 -1.76
C LYS A 1 -4.85 -23.61 -3.27
N GLU A 2 -6.00 -23.55 -3.86
CA GLU A 2 -6.05 -23.76 -5.28
C GLU A 2 -7.05 -22.82 -5.82
N ASN A 3 -6.68 -22.12 -6.79
CA ASN A 3 -7.64 -21.98 -7.81
C ASN A 3 -7.96 -20.58 -8.27
N ILE A 4 -7.35 -19.54 -7.70
CA ILE A 4 -7.40 -18.22 -8.32
C ILE A 4 -6.03 -17.95 -8.90
N ARG A 5 -5.93 -17.99 -10.22
CA ARG A 5 -4.68 -17.78 -10.96
C ARG A 5 -4.64 -16.35 -11.50
N LEU A 6 -3.44 -15.78 -11.51
CA LEU A 6 -3.23 -14.52 -12.21
C LEU A 6 -3.28 -14.73 -13.73
N ASN A 7 -3.96 -13.82 -14.42
CA ASN A 7 -3.94 -13.77 -15.86
C ASN A 7 -2.55 -13.29 -16.32
N PRO A 8 -1.83 -14.09 -17.13
CA PRO A 8 -0.54 -13.67 -17.65
C PRO A 8 -0.64 -12.49 -18.64
N ASP A 9 -1.78 -12.32 -19.28
CA ASP A 9 -2.01 -11.19 -20.18
C ASP A 9 -2.42 -9.94 -19.39
N LYS A 10 -1.44 -9.10 -19.08
CA LYS A 10 -1.62 -7.85 -18.35
C LYS A 10 -2.50 -6.83 -19.11
N LYS A 11 -2.75 -7.02 -20.41
CA LYS A 11 -3.56 -6.12 -21.23
C LYS A 11 -5.03 -6.51 -21.28
N ALA A 12 -5.35 -7.76 -21.00
CA ALA A 12 -6.69 -8.31 -21.19
C ALA A 12 -7.70 -7.85 -20.14
N LEU A 13 -7.26 -7.40 -18.96
CA LEU A 13 -8.12 -7.05 -17.83
C LEU A 13 -7.86 -5.63 -17.37
N GLN A 14 -8.46 -4.68 -18.04
CA GLN A 14 -8.46 -3.27 -17.62
C GLN A 14 -9.61 -2.93 -16.67
N ILE A 15 -10.60 -3.82 -16.54
CA ILE A 15 -11.77 -3.61 -15.69
C ILE A 15 -11.68 -4.52 -14.48
N ALA A 16 -11.80 -3.93 -13.29
CA ALA A 16 -11.80 -4.70 -12.06
C ALA A 16 -12.98 -5.68 -12.03
N GLN A 17 -12.68 -6.94 -11.74
CA GLN A 17 -13.69 -7.98 -11.59
C GLN A 17 -14.37 -7.86 -10.22
N THR A 18 -15.64 -8.23 -10.15
CA THR A 18 -16.32 -8.40 -8.87
C THR A 18 -15.77 -9.62 -8.13
N PRO A 19 -15.85 -9.67 -6.79
CA PRO A 19 -15.43 -10.85 -6.01
C PRO A 19 -16.07 -12.16 -6.48
N MET A 20 -17.35 -12.13 -6.82
CA MET A 20 -18.05 -13.28 -7.37
C MET A 20 -17.51 -13.66 -8.77
N GLY A 21 -17.18 -12.69 -9.60
CA GLY A 21 -16.56 -12.92 -10.90
C GLY A 21 -15.22 -13.63 -10.78
N VAL A 22 -14.36 -13.18 -9.85
CA VAL A 22 -13.08 -13.82 -9.55
C VAL A 22 -13.28 -15.25 -9.05
N TRP A 23 -14.25 -15.46 -8.15
CA TRP A 23 -14.55 -16.79 -7.63
C TRP A 23 -15.04 -17.76 -8.73
N THR A 24 -15.87 -17.28 -9.62
CA THR A 24 -16.46 -18.11 -10.70
C THR A 24 -15.45 -18.42 -11.80
N SER A 25 -14.71 -17.40 -12.26
CA SER A 25 -13.76 -17.54 -13.37
C SER A 25 -12.46 -18.23 -12.96
N ARG A 26 -12.08 -18.15 -11.70
CA ARG A 26 -10.79 -18.63 -11.17
C ARG A 26 -9.57 -18.00 -11.85
N LEU A 27 -9.80 -16.91 -12.58
CA LEU A 27 -8.77 -16.14 -13.28
C LEU A 27 -8.97 -14.66 -12.95
N THR A 28 -7.91 -13.96 -12.60
CA THR A 28 -8.00 -12.58 -12.15
C THR A 28 -6.74 -11.77 -12.47
N ASP A 29 -6.85 -10.46 -12.43
CA ASP A 29 -5.71 -9.56 -12.37
C ASP A 29 -5.27 -9.31 -10.91
N GLU A 30 -4.15 -8.64 -10.74
CA GLU A 30 -3.60 -8.39 -9.40
C GLU A 30 -4.51 -7.49 -8.55
N ARG A 31 -5.12 -6.47 -9.13
CA ARG A 31 -6.02 -5.56 -8.43
C ARG A 31 -7.28 -6.28 -7.95
N SER A 32 -7.90 -7.04 -8.84
CA SER A 32 -9.11 -7.81 -8.54
C SER A 32 -8.84 -8.91 -7.51
N ARG A 33 -7.63 -9.51 -7.51
CA ARG A 33 -7.20 -10.46 -6.47
C ARG A 33 -7.15 -9.82 -5.10
N LYS A 34 -6.62 -8.60 -5.00
CA LYS A 34 -6.57 -7.85 -3.73
C LYS A 34 -7.97 -7.52 -3.23
N ILE A 35 -8.85 -7.04 -4.10
CA ILE A 35 -10.26 -6.74 -3.77
C ILE A 35 -10.96 -8.00 -3.28
N PHE A 36 -10.82 -9.11 -3.99
CA PHE A 36 -11.40 -10.39 -3.62
C PHE A 36 -10.95 -10.85 -2.23
N PHE A 37 -9.66 -10.73 -1.93
CA PHE A 37 -9.13 -11.09 -0.60
C PHE A 37 -9.75 -10.22 0.50
N VAL A 38 -9.82 -8.90 0.29
CA VAL A 38 -10.40 -7.98 1.28
C VAL A 38 -11.86 -8.32 1.55
N ASP A 39 -12.62 -8.62 0.51
CA ASP A 39 -14.03 -8.95 0.64
C ASP A 39 -14.23 -10.27 1.40
N VAL A 40 -13.49 -11.31 1.04
CA VAL A 40 -13.54 -12.60 1.75
C VAL A 40 -13.09 -12.45 3.21
N ALA A 41 -11.99 -11.73 3.48
CA ALA A 41 -11.52 -11.52 4.84
C ALA A 41 -12.59 -10.81 5.70
N ARG A 42 -13.19 -9.75 5.18
CA ARG A 42 -14.25 -9.01 5.87
C ARG A 42 -15.51 -9.83 6.09
N SER A 43 -15.87 -10.69 5.15
CA SER A 43 -17.01 -11.62 5.32
C SER A 43 -16.77 -12.64 6.44
N LEU A 44 -15.52 -12.92 6.77
CA LEU A 44 -15.10 -13.77 7.89
C LEU A 44 -14.85 -12.99 9.19
N GLY A 45 -15.15 -11.70 9.22
CA GLY A 45 -14.93 -10.85 10.38
C GLY A 45 -13.49 -10.40 10.59
N ILE A 46 -12.61 -10.59 9.59
CA ILE A 46 -11.23 -10.16 9.64
C ILE A 46 -11.11 -8.77 9.01
N GLU A 47 -10.62 -7.80 9.76
CA GLU A 47 -10.33 -6.48 9.20
C GLU A 47 -9.22 -6.61 8.15
N ALA A 48 -9.50 -6.20 6.92
CA ALA A 48 -8.55 -6.21 5.81
C ALA A 48 -8.70 -4.97 4.95
N ARG A 49 -7.60 -4.54 4.32
CA ARG A 49 -7.57 -3.36 3.46
C ARG A 49 -6.49 -3.47 2.39
N VAL A 50 -6.64 -2.69 1.36
CA VAL A 50 -5.51 -2.27 0.53
C VAL A 50 -5.08 -0.91 1.06
N ASP A 51 -3.84 -0.81 1.52
CA ASP A 51 -3.31 0.45 2.04
C ASP A 51 -3.33 1.52 0.95
N ALA A 52 -3.85 2.70 1.28
CA ALA A 52 -4.04 3.77 0.30
C ALA A 52 -2.72 4.33 -0.23
N VAL A 53 -1.69 4.38 0.62
CA VAL A 53 -0.39 4.97 0.29
C VAL A 53 0.51 3.96 -0.42
N THR A 54 0.71 2.80 0.17
CA THR A 54 1.66 1.79 -0.33
C THR A 54 1.07 0.79 -1.30
N LYS A 55 -0.29 0.77 -1.44
CA LYS A 55 -1.05 -0.22 -2.23
C LYS A 55 -0.82 -1.67 -1.80
N LYS A 56 -0.24 -1.89 -0.63
CA LYS A 56 -0.10 -3.22 -0.05
C LYS A 56 -1.42 -3.74 0.46
N LEU A 57 -1.61 -5.03 0.30
CA LEU A 57 -2.71 -5.75 0.90
C LEU A 57 -2.38 -6.04 2.36
N GLN A 58 -3.28 -5.71 3.26
CA GLN A 58 -3.06 -5.86 4.69
C GLN A 58 -4.28 -6.45 5.38
N TYR A 59 -4.04 -7.21 6.43
CA TYR A 59 -5.08 -7.63 7.36
C TYR A 59 -4.66 -7.34 8.81
N LYS A 60 -5.64 -7.21 9.68
CA LYS A 60 -5.42 -6.97 11.10
C LYS A 60 -5.38 -8.31 11.82
N GLN A 61 -4.31 -8.59 12.51
CA GLN A 61 -4.24 -9.78 13.34
C GLN A 61 -5.04 -9.53 14.62
N GLY A 62 -6.24 -10.09 14.70
CA GLY A 62 -7.05 -10.06 15.90
C GLY A 62 -6.48 -11.03 16.93
N GLY A 63 -5.91 -10.49 17.98
CA GLY A 63 -5.62 -11.21 19.22
C GLY A 63 -6.19 -10.38 20.37
N VAL A 64 -7.35 -10.76 20.87
CA VAL A 64 -7.86 -10.25 22.13
C VAL A 64 -6.97 -10.79 23.25
N LYS A 65 -5.89 -10.08 23.54
CA LYS A 65 -5.29 -10.11 24.86
C LYS A 65 -5.76 -8.86 25.58
N GLU A 66 -6.53 -9.05 26.62
CA GLU A 66 -7.04 -7.99 27.49
C GLU A 66 -5.93 -6.99 27.83
N GLY A 67 -6.11 -5.74 27.40
CA GLY A 67 -5.35 -4.60 27.89
C GLY A 67 -4.38 -3.91 26.95
N LEU A 68 -4.02 -4.45 25.78
CA LEU A 68 -3.19 -3.75 24.77
C LEU A 68 -3.81 -3.95 23.39
N GLN A 69 -4.48 -2.93 22.88
CA GLN A 69 -4.85 -2.82 21.47
C GLN A 69 -3.57 -2.60 20.63
N ASN A 70 -2.83 -3.66 20.37
CA ASN A 70 -1.83 -3.63 19.33
C ASN A 70 -2.53 -3.91 17.99
N ASP A 71 -3.10 -2.87 17.42
CA ASP A 71 -3.66 -2.85 16.08
C ASP A 71 -2.52 -2.92 15.04
N VAL A 72 -1.96 -4.10 14.87
CA VAL A 72 -0.87 -4.31 13.91
C VAL A 72 -1.46 -4.78 12.58
N TRP A 73 -1.21 -3.99 11.54
CA TRP A 73 -1.49 -4.38 10.17
C TRP A 73 -0.37 -5.26 9.63
N ILE A 74 -0.75 -6.41 9.10
CA ILE A 74 0.17 -7.40 8.54
C ILE A 74 0.05 -7.39 7.02
N ASP A 75 1.18 -7.25 6.34
CA ASP A 75 1.23 -7.32 4.89
C ASP A 75 0.96 -8.75 4.40
N VAL A 76 0.16 -8.87 3.33
CA VAL A 76 -0.14 -10.14 2.67
C VAL A 76 0.64 -10.21 1.37
N ASP A 77 1.51 -11.21 1.26
CA ASP A 77 2.18 -11.57 0.03
C ASP A 77 1.64 -12.90 -0.48
N PHE A 78 0.99 -12.89 -1.64
CA PHE A 78 0.47 -14.10 -2.26
C PHE A 78 1.56 -14.96 -2.91
N ASP A 79 2.69 -14.36 -3.24
CA ASP A 79 3.78 -15.00 -3.98
C ASP A 79 4.87 -15.53 -3.05
N ALA A 80 4.81 -15.18 -1.77
CA ALA A 80 5.64 -15.79 -0.75
C ALA A 80 5.42 -17.31 -0.78
N LYS A 81 6.45 -18.05 -1.13
CA LYS A 81 6.42 -19.52 -1.08
C LYS A 81 5.94 -19.90 0.31
N ALA A 82 4.84 -20.62 0.38
CA ALA A 82 4.36 -21.21 1.62
C ALA A 82 5.45 -22.15 2.15
N SER A 83 6.37 -21.60 2.92
CA SER A 83 7.26 -22.39 3.73
C SER A 83 6.36 -23.17 4.68
N SER A 84 6.35 -24.47 4.52
CA SER A 84 5.66 -25.46 5.30
C SER A 84 5.79 -25.16 6.80
N ALA A 85 4.74 -24.66 7.39
CA ALA A 85 4.66 -24.47 8.83
C ALA A 85 3.28 -24.84 9.32
N ALA A 86 3.04 -26.15 9.34
CA ALA A 86 2.19 -26.76 10.33
C ALA A 86 3.11 -27.22 11.46
N SER A 87 3.51 -26.35 12.34
CA SER A 87 3.99 -26.54 13.72
C SER A 87 4.86 -25.35 14.11
N ASP A 88 4.29 -24.45 14.81
CA ASP A 88 4.86 -23.68 15.92
C ASP A 88 4.12 -22.36 16.06
N MET A 89 3.20 -22.35 16.99
CA MET A 89 2.39 -21.18 17.36
C MET A 89 3.21 -20.07 18.05
N GLU A 90 4.53 -20.07 17.95
CA GLU A 90 5.33 -19.19 18.80
C GLU A 90 6.43 -18.38 18.13
N LYS A 91 6.52 -18.35 16.80
CA LYS A 91 7.46 -17.45 16.11
C LYS A 91 6.94 -16.99 14.75
N THR A 92 5.80 -16.35 14.70
CA THR A 92 5.50 -15.54 13.53
C THR A 92 6.34 -14.25 13.61
N LYS A 93 7.56 -14.31 13.10
CA LYS A 93 8.24 -13.10 12.68
C LYS A 93 7.38 -12.49 11.60
N VAL A 94 6.60 -11.48 12.01
CA VAL A 94 5.97 -10.54 11.10
C VAL A 94 7.08 -10.03 10.19
N GLN A 95 7.11 -10.49 8.94
CA GLN A 95 7.94 -9.87 7.91
C GLN A 95 7.32 -8.54 7.55
N SER A 96 7.37 -7.60 8.46
CA SER A 96 7.22 -6.20 8.08
C SER A 96 8.47 -5.84 7.30
N SER A 97 8.30 -5.38 6.07
CA SER A 97 9.42 -4.77 5.34
C SER A 97 10.08 -3.73 6.27
N PRO A 98 11.41 -3.67 6.30
CA PRO A 98 12.09 -2.64 7.05
C PRO A 98 11.50 -1.27 6.67
N LYS A 99 11.32 -0.42 7.67
CA LYS A 99 10.74 0.91 7.47
C LYS A 99 11.80 1.97 7.72
N GLY A 100 11.76 3.02 6.92
CA GLY A 100 12.54 4.22 7.10
C GLY A 100 11.64 5.42 7.43
N LEU A 101 12.20 6.43 8.04
CA LEU A 101 11.54 7.69 8.30
C LEU A 101 12.04 8.74 7.29
N LEU A 102 11.16 9.15 6.38
CA LEU A 102 11.43 10.23 5.44
C LEU A 102 11.02 11.57 6.05
N LYS A 103 11.96 12.49 6.18
CA LYS A 103 11.70 13.90 6.48
C LYS A 103 12.03 14.75 5.26
N LEU A 104 11.15 15.66 4.92
CA LEU A 104 11.44 16.66 3.91
C LEU A 104 11.76 17.98 4.61
N ASP A 105 12.92 18.54 4.29
CA ASP A 105 13.28 19.90 4.71
C ASP A 105 12.94 20.88 3.62
N TYR A 106 12.19 21.92 3.97
CA TYR A 106 11.77 22.97 3.06
C TYR A 106 11.97 24.33 3.71
N GLN A 107 12.58 25.22 2.98
CA GLN A 107 12.73 26.60 3.41
C GLN A 107 11.82 27.50 2.56
N PRO A 108 10.83 28.16 3.17
CA PRO A 108 9.95 29.08 2.47
C PRO A 108 10.74 30.15 1.73
N ASN A 109 10.41 30.36 0.48
CA ASN A 109 11.10 31.31 -0.41
C ASN A 109 10.23 32.53 -0.79
N GLY A 110 9.10 32.72 -0.11
CA GLY A 110 8.14 33.78 -0.37
C GLY A 110 7.22 33.56 -1.58
N VAL A 111 7.38 32.45 -2.30
CA VAL A 111 6.49 32.07 -3.40
C VAL A 111 5.49 31.02 -2.98
N VAL A 112 5.95 30.04 -2.22
CA VAL A 112 5.13 28.98 -1.63
C VAL A 112 5.52 28.86 -0.17
N ASP A 113 4.59 29.07 0.74
CA ASP A 113 4.88 29.01 2.18
C ASP A 113 4.77 27.57 2.70
N ASP A 114 3.79 26.80 2.24
CA ASP A 114 3.57 25.42 2.62
C ASP A 114 3.26 24.56 1.38
N PRO A 115 4.27 23.88 0.81
CA PRO A 115 4.08 23.06 -0.37
C PRO A 115 3.01 21.97 -0.16
N LYS A 116 2.11 21.84 -1.14
CA LYS A 116 1.05 20.85 -1.16
C LYS A 116 1.43 19.66 -2.00
N TYR A 117 1.10 18.46 -1.51
CA TYR A 117 1.24 17.23 -2.28
C TYR A 117 0.42 17.30 -3.57
N TYR A 118 0.86 16.69 -4.63
CA TYR A 118 0.36 16.76 -6.01
C TYR A 118 0.49 18.12 -6.70
N SER A 119 0.38 19.24 -5.98
CA SER A 119 0.44 20.57 -6.59
C SER A 119 1.87 21.08 -6.74
N HIS A 120 2.71 20.84 -5.75
CA HIS A 120 4.08 21.33 -5.68
C HIS A 120 5.12 20.23 -5.65
N PHE A 121 4.75 19.07 -5.12
CA PHE A 121 5.62 17.89 -5.09
C PHE A 121 4.82 16.59 -5.05
N SER A 122 5.48 15.50 -5.40
CA SER A 122 4.97 14.13 -5.24
C SER A 122 6.11 13.19 -4.95
N LEU A 123 5.80 12.06 -4.33
CA LEU A 123 6.71 10.97 -4.08
C LEU A 123 6.33 9.76 -4.90
N THR A 124 7.30 9.17 -5.56
CA THR A 124 7.12 7.99 -6.40
C THR A 124 8.11 6.92 -5.96
N ARG A 125 7.62 5.72 -5.70
CA ARG A 125 8.48 4.57 -5.45
C ARG A 125 9.02 4.03 -6.77
N ILE A 126 10.29 3.71 -6.81
CA ILE A 126 10.94 3.01 -7.94
C ILE A 126 10.93 1.53 -7.59
N ASN A 127 10.23 0.73 -8.39
CA ASN A 127 10.13 -0.71 -8.18
C ASN A 127 11.37 -1.42 -8.74
N PRO A 128 11.70 -2.65 -8.26
CA PRO A 128 12.86 -3.39 -8.75
C PRO A 128 12.87 -3.69 -10.26
N ASP A 129 11.70 -3.69 -10.89
CA ASP A 129 11.53 -3.85 -12.34
C ASP A 129 11.70 -2.55 -13.13
N GLY A 130 12.07 -1.45 -12.46
CA GLY A 130 12.21 -0.12 -13.04
C GLY A 130 10.89 0.63 -13.27
N SER A 131 9.75 0.01 -12.98
CA SER A 131 8.47 0.72 -12.98
C SER A 131 8.37 1.68 -11.80
N THR A 132 7.45 2.63 -11.88
CA THR A 132 7.24 3.62 -10.83
C THR A 132 5.82 3.55 -10.29
N SER A 133 5.68 3.76 -8.99
CA SER A 133 4.39 3.78 -8.29
C SER A 133 4.26 5.07 -7.48
N LEU A 134 3.31 5.92 -7.85
CA LEU A 134 3.03 7.13 -7.09
C LEU A 134 2.49 6.76 -5.70
N LEU A 135 3.01 7.40 -4.66
CA LEU A 135 2.43 7.30 -3.33
C LEU A 135 1.17 8.18 -3.27
N GLU A 136 0.05 7.60 -2.90
CA GLU A 136 -1.22 8.31 -2.85
C GLU A 136 -1.52 8.79 -1.44
N TYR A 137 -1.39 10.08 -1.23
CA TYR A 137 -1.82 10.77 -0.02
C TYR A 137 -3.18 11.45 -0.25
N PRO A 138 -3.94 11.77 0.81
CA PRO A 138 -5.16 12.57 0.66
C PRO A 138 -4.87 13.90 -0.03
N GLU A 139 -5.74 14.32 -0.97
CA GLU A 139 -5.58 15.60 -1.65
C GLU A 139 -5.74 16.78 -0.69
N GLU A 140 -6.66 16.64 0.27
CA GLU A 140 -6.89 17.64 1.30
C GLU A 140 -5.99 17.41 2.51
N GLY A 141 -5.38 18.49 2.98
CA GLY A 141 -4.59 18.48 4.22
C GLY A 141 -3.21 17.87 4.11
N CYS A 142 -2.81 17.30 2.98
CA CYS A 142 -1.45 16.78 2.80
C CYS A 142 -0.50 17.86 2.31
N THR A 143 0.14 18.52 3.27
CA THR A 143 1.13 19.57 3.02
C THR A 143 2.47 19.18 3.63
N TRP A 144 3.53 19.93 3.27
CA TRP A 144 4.83 19.74 3.88
C TRP A 144 4.77 19.88 5.40
N SER A 145 4.19 20.97 5.90
CA SER A 145 4.16 21.25 7.35
C SER A 145 3.36 20.23 8.14
N ASN A 146 2.27 19.76 7.56
CA ASN A 146 1.34 18.85 8.21
C ASN A 146 1.83 17.39 8.22
N THR A 147 2.46 16.95 7.11
CA THR A 147 2.73 15.53 6.87
C THR A 147 4.21 15.22 6.88
N PHE A 148 5.03 15.97 6.14
CA PHE A 148 6.41 15.57 5.84
C PHE A 148 7.47 16.21 6.72
N LYS A 149 7.16 17.33 7.36
CA LYS A 149 8.10 18.05 8.26
C LYS A 149 8.53 17.22 9.45
N ASN A 150 7.60 16.48 10.04
CA ASN A 150 7.87 15.63 11.20
C ASN A 150 8.33 14.21 10.82
N GLY A 151 8.18 13.87 9.56
CA GLY A 151 8.55 12.59 8.98
C GLY A 151 7.38 11.64 8.78
N VAL A 152 7.45 10.90 7.69
CA VAL A 152 6.50 9.84 7.33
C VAL A 152 7.25 8.52 7.27
N GLU A 153 6.61 7.47 7.78
CA GLU A 153 7.16 6.12 7.65
C GLU A 153 6.92 5.59 6.24
N LEU A 154 7.98 5.15 5.60
CA LEU A 154 7.94 4.47 4.31
C LEU A 154 8.64 3.12 4.43
N ASP A 155 8.26 2.17 3.57
CA ASP A 155 9.02 0.94 3.42
C ASP A 155 10.42 1.22 2.88
N GLU A 156 11.40 0.42 3.23
CA GLU A 156 12.73 0.48 2.63
C GLU A 156 12.63 0.33 1.10
N GLY A 157 13.34 1.18 0.37
CA GLY A 157 13.34 1.18 -1.09
C GLY A 157 13.83 2.49 -1.68
N ASP A 158 13.83 2.53 -3.00
CA ASP A 158 14.21 3.71 -3.76
C ASP A 158 12.99 4.58 -4.06
N TYR A 159 13.15 5.88 -3.87
CA TYR A 159 12.08 6.85 -4.08
C TYR A 159 12.58 8.04 -4.90
N ALA A 160 11.71 8.55 -5.75
CA ALA A 160 11.92 9.82 -6.44
C ALA A 160 11.01 10.90 -5.85
N LEU A 161 11.60 12.02 -5.44
CA LEU A 161 10.89 13.24 -5.12
C LEU A 161 10.80 14.10 -6.39
N VAL A 162 9.59 14.32 -6.86
CA VAL A 162 9.32 15.19 -8.01
C VAL A 162 8.78 16.50 -7.49
N THR A 163 9.41 17.60 -7.84
CA THR A 163 8.98 18.96 -7.45
C THR A 163 8.63 19.78 -8.68
N GLY A 164 7.65 20.64 -8.55
CA GLY A 164 7.24 21.53 -9.63
C GLY A 164 6.14 22.46 -9.18
N THR A 165 5.95 23.54 -9.94
CA THR A 165 4.84 24.47 -9.75
C THR A 165 4.12 24.59 -11.08
N ARG A 166 2.82 24.32 -11.09
CA ARG A 166 2.00 24.59 -12.27
C ARG A 166 1.77 26.09 -12.40
N LEU A 167 2.09 26.60 -13.55
CA LEU A 167 1.73 27.96 -13.91
C LEU A 167 0.27 28.01 -14.36
N ALA A 168 -0.39 29.17 -14.18
CA ALA A 168 -1.81 29.34 -14.51
C ALA A 168 -2.14 29.18 -16.02
N ASN A 169 -1.14 29.17 -16.86
CA ASN A 169 -1.26 29.04 -18.32
C ASN A 169 -0.88 27.61 -18.85
N GLY A 170 -0.86 26.60 -18.01
CA GLY A 170 -0.72 25.20 -18.41
C GLY A 170 0.62 24.58 -18.11
#